data_be6e85c13a04a5155a3eeca6eba76885
#
_entry.id   be6e85c13a04a5155a3eeca6eba76885
#
_cell.length_a   1.000
_cell.length_b   1.000
_cell.length_c   1.000
_cell.angle_alpha   90.00
_cell.angle_beta   90.00
_cell.angle_gamma   90.00
#
_symmetry.space_group_name_H-M   'P 1'
#
loop_
_entity.id
_entity.type
_entity.pdbx_description
1 polymer ?
#
loop_
_entity_poly.entity_id
_entity_poly.type
_entity_poly.pdbx_seq_one_letter_code
_entity_poly.pdbx_strand_id
1 'polypeptide(L)'
;MEQTITIRTERTTHLTVATLRVYQCLKDKLQDRAEVVDYRKIADEVGMSWNGVKYAVSALIRYGFIKKEDGKLSVNPSSPEVVGDYRTEAGG
;
A
#
# COMPACT_ATOMS: atom_id res chain seq x y z
N MET A 1 18.36 3.36 5.08
CA MET A 1 17.85 4.60 4.49
C MET A 1 16.45 4.40 4.01
N GLU A 2 15.63 5.36 4.31
CA GLU A 2 14.25 5.29 3.86
C GLU A 2 14.14 5.74 2.41
N GLN A 3 13.33 5.03 1.67
CA GLN A 3 12.92 5.44 0.34
C GLN A 3 11.48 5.90 0.43
N THR A 4 11.18 7.01 -0.21
CA THR A 4 9.81 7.50 -0.28
C THR A 4 9.38 7.61 -1.73
N ILE A 5 8.09 7.43 -1.93
CA ILE A 5 7.50 7.50 -3.25
C ILE A 5 6.45 8.60 -3.22
N THR A 6 6.56 9.52 -4.17
CA THR A 6 5.60 10.60 -4.29
C THR A 6 4.40 10.13 -5.12
N ILE A 7 3.22 10.35 -4.58
CA ILE A 7 1.98 10.01 -5.25
C ILE A 7 1.30 11.30 -5.63
N ARG A 8 0.97 11.40 -6.91
CA ARG A 8 0.23 12.55 -7.41
C ARG A 8 -1.26 12.31 -7.31
N THR A 9 -1.89 13.13 -6.52
CA THR A 9 -3.32 13.25 -6.38
C THR A 9 -3.62 14.75 -6.38
N GLU A 10 -4.83 15.14 -6.04
CA GLU A 10 -5.09 16.55 -5.75
C GLU A 10 -4.19 17.07 -4.64
N ARG A 11 -3.75 16.16 -3.77
CA ARG A 11 -2.75 16.44 -2.74
C ARG A 11 -1.59 15.48 -2.91
N THR A 12 -0.38 16.00 -2.88
CA THR A 12 0.81 15.18 -2.91
C THR A 12 0.93 14.39 -1.61
N THR A 13 1.09 13.08 -1.74
CA THR A 13 1.20 12.16 -0.62
C THR A 13 2.50 11.37 -0.77
N HIS A 14 3.16 11.12 0.33
CA HIS A 14 4.37 10.30 0.35
C HIS A 14 4.10 8.98 1.04
N LEU A 15 4.42 7.89 0.35
CA LEU A 15 4.37 6.56 0.92
C LEU A 15 5.79 6.04 1.10
N THR A 16 6.00 5.20 2.13
CA THR A 16 7.24 4.45 2.24
C THR A 16 7.27 3.32 1.23
N VAL A 17 8.47 2.85 0.90
CA VAL A 17 8.62 1.70 0.01
C VAL A 17 7.95 0.46 0.61
N ALA A 18 8.04 0.30 1.94
CA ALA A 18 7.38 -0.81 2.62
C ALA A 18 5.86 -0.79 2.40
N THR A 19 5.24 0.37 2.53
CA THR A 19 3.80 0.52 2.29
C THR A 19 3.46 0.22 0.84
N LEU A 20 4.29 0.67 -0.10
CA LEU A 20 4.08 0.38 -1.51
C LEU A 20 4.16 -1.12 -1.80
N ARG A 21 5.11 -1.82 -1.18
CA ARG A 21 5.22 -3.27 -1.34
C ARG A 21 3.96 -3.99 -0.88
N VAL A 22 3.40 -3.57 0.25
CA VAL A 22 2.12 -4.11 0.74
C VAL A 22 1.01 -3.83 -0.27
N TYR A 23 0.96 -2.62 -0.79
CA TYR A 23 -0.04 -2.25 -1.80
C TYR A 23 0.07 -3.12 -3.05
N GLN A 24 1.26 -3.30 -3.58
CA GLN A 24 1.47 -4.12 -4.77
C GLN A 24 1.06 -5.57 -4.52
N CYS A 25 1.42 -6.11 -3.35
CA CYS A 25 1.02 -7.46 -2.98
C CYS A 25 -0.51 -7.59 -2.91
N LEU A 26 -1.18 -6.61 -2.33
CA LEU A 26 -2.64 -6.60 -2.26
C LEU A 26 -3.27 -6.48 -3.65
N LYS A 27 -2.72 -5.65 -4.51
CA LYS A 27 -3.22 -5.53 -5.89
C LYS A 27 -3.17 -6.87 -6.62
N ASP A 28 -2.06 -7.58 -6.48
CA ASP A 28 -1.90 -8.88 -7.13
C ASP A 28 -2.90 -9.91 -6.60
N LYS A 29 -3.15 -9.88 -5.30
CA LYS A 29 -4.07 -10.84 -4.68
C LYS A 29 -5.54 -10.51 -4.92
N LEU A 30 -5.89 -9.26 -4.80
CA LEU A 30 -7.29 -8.83 -4.85
C LEU A 30 -7.77 -8.61 -6.27
N GLN A 31 -6.90 -8.02 -7.12
CA GLN A 31 -7.30 -7.60 -8.47
C GLN A 31 -8.56 -6.73 -8.40
N ASP A 32 -9.66 -7.17 -8.97
CA ASP A 32 -10.94 -6.45 -8.95
C ASP A 32 -11.95 -7.03 -7.96
N ARG A 33 -11.47 -7.87 -7.03
CA ARG A 33 -12.32 -8.55 -6.07
C ARG A 33 -12.16 -7.96 -4.68
N ALA A 34 -13.16 -8.19 -3.84
CA ALA A 34 -13.09 -7.91 -2.41
C ALA A 34 -12.96 -9.23 -1.65
N GLU A 35 -11.94 -9.35 -0.81
CA GLU A 35 -11.65 -10.58 -0.09
C GLU A 35 -11.16 -10.29 1.32
N VAL A 36 -11.37 -11.25 2.22
CA VAL A 36 -10.73 -11.22 3.53
C VAL A 36 -9.26 -11.56 3.34
N VAL A 37 -8.39 -10.70 3.86
CA VAL A 37 -6.94 -10.85 3.68
C VAL A 37 -6.30 -11.24 5.00
N ASP A 38 -5.47 -12.26 4.95
CA ASP A 38 -4.67 -12.67 6.11
C ASP A 38 -3.37 -11.84 6.12
N TYR A 39 -3.27 -10.94 7.07
CA TYR A 39 -2.12 -10.03 7.16
C TYR A 39 -0.82 -10.76 7.46
N ARG A 40 -0.88 -11.92 8.10
CA ARG A 40 0.32 -12.72 8.37
C ARG A 40 0.92 -13.28 7.09
N LYS A 41 0.07 -13.69 6.17
CA LYS A 41 0.53 -14.13 4.84
C LYS A 41 1.18 -12.99 4.07
N ILE A 42 0.56 -11.82 4.11
CA ILE A 42 1.15 -10.63 3.48
C ILE A 42 2.50 -10.32 4.12
N ALA A 43 2.59 -10.37 5.44
CA ALA A 43 3.84 -10.12 6.14
C ALA A 43 4.96 -11.06 5.69
N ASP A 44 4.65 -12.34 5.54
CA ASP A 44 5.62 -13.32 5.05
C ASP A 44 6.07 -13.01 3.63
N GLU A 45 5.15 -12.65 2.76
CA GLU A 45 5.45 -12.38 1.35
C GLU A 45 6.29 -11.12 1.15
N VAL A 46 6.03 -10.08 1.93
CA VAL A 46 6.76 -8.81 1.79
C VAL A 46 7.95 -8.70 2.73
N GLY A 47 8.15 -9.67 3.60
CA GLY A 47 9.27 -9.66 4.52
C GLY A 47 9.14 -8.61 5.62
N MET A 48 7.93 -8.37 6.11
CA MET A 48 7.65 -7.39 7.15
C MET A 48 7.03 -8.07 8.37
N SER A 49 7.01 -7.34 9.49
CA SER A 49 6.26 -7.80 10.65
C SER A 49 4.75 -7.66 10.43
N TRP A 50 3.96 -8.43 11.15
CA TRP A 50 2.52 -8.34 11.11
C TRP A 50 2.02 -6.94 11.46
N ASN A 51 2.61 -6.32 12.49
CA ASN A 51 2.27 -4.95 12.87
C ASN A 51 2.58 -3.96 11.75
N GLY A 52 3.72 -4.15 11.07
CA GLY A 52 4.08 -3.30 9.92
C GLY A 52 3.07 -3.40 8.81
N VAL A 53 2.58 -4.59 8.50
CA VAL A 53 1.52 -4.78 7.50
C VAL A 53 0.23 -4.10 7.93
N LYS A 54 -0.17 -4.25 9.19
CA LYS A 54 -1.37 -3.57 9.70
C LYS A 54 -1.29 -2.06 9.53
N TYR A 55 -0.17 -1.46 9.88
CA TYR A 55 0.03 -0.02 9.71
C TYR A 55 0.01 0.37 8.23
N ALA A 56 0.66 -0.41 7.39
CA ALA A 56 0.67 -0.14 5.95
C ALA A 56 -0.74 -0.20 5.36
N VAL A 57 -1.51 -1.21 5.70
CA VAL A 57 -2.90 -1.34 5.24
C VAL A 57 -3.75 -0.17 5.74
N SER A 58 -3.59 0.22 7.00
CA SER A 58 -4.31 1.37 7.55
C SER A 58 -3.99 2.65 6.80
N ALA A 59 -2.71 2.86 6.46
CA ALA A 59 -2.30 4.02 5.67
C ALA A 59 -2.90 3.97 4.26
N LEU A 60 -2.90 2.80 3.62
CA LEU A 60 -3.48 2.64 2.29
C LEU A 60 -4.98 2.93 2.27
N ILE A 61 -5.69 2.52 3.32
CA ILE A 61 -7.11 2.83 3.45
C ILE A 61 -7.30 4.33 3.64
N ARG A 62 -6.50 4.94 4.50
CA ARG A 62 -6.59 6.37 4.80
C ARG A 62 -6.37 7.23 3.56
N TYR A 63 -5.41 6.83 2.71
CA TYR A 63 -5.06 7.59 1.52
C TYR A 63 -5.88 7.23 0.29
N GLY A 64 -6.85 6.30 0.42
CA GLY A 64 -7.77 5.99 -0.65
C GLY A 64 -7.29 4.97 -1.66
N PHE A 65 -6.26 4.21 -1.36
CA PHE A 65 -5.78 3.14 -2.24
C PHE A 65 -6.57 1.86 -2.08
N ILE A 66 -6.97 1.56 -0.86
CA ILE A 66 -7.66 0.33 -0.50
C ILE A 66 -8.95 0.70 0.22
N LYS A 67 -10.01 -0.03 -0.07
CA LYS A 67 -11.29 0.07 0.64
C LYS A 67 -11.45 -1.12 1.56
N LYS A 68 -12.05 -0.88 2.72
CA LYS A 68 -12.41 -1.95 3.64
C LYS A 68 -13.90 -1.89 3.92
N GLU A 69 -14.62 -2.96 3.57
CA GLU A 69 -16.05 -3.09 3.81
C GLU A 69 -16.35 -4.51 4.28
N ASP A 70 -17.10 -4.63 5.36
CA ASP A 70 -17.50 -5.92 5.94
C ASP A 70 -16.30 -6.87 6.18
N GLY A 71 -15.19 -6.30 6.62
CA GLY A 71 -13.97 -7.08 6.88
C GLY A 71 -13.21 -7.50 5.63
N LYS A 72 -13.67 -7.12 4.45
CA LYS A 72 -13.01 -7.44 3.18
C LYS A 72 -12.27 -6.23 2.65
N LEU A 73 -11.12 -6.50 2.04
CA LEU A 73 -10.33 -5.46 1.38
C LEU A 73 -10.53 -5.54 -0.12
N SER A 74 -10.54 -4.39 -0.76
CA SER A 74 -10.56 -4.28 -2.22
C SER A 74 -9.71 -3.10 -2.66
N VAL A 75 -9.18 -3.18 -3.87
CA VAL A 75 -8.46 -2.05 -4.46
C VAL A 75 -9.47 -1.01 -4.90
N ASN A 76 -9.25 0.23 -4.47
CA ASN A 76 -10.12 1.33 -4.87
C ASN A 76 -9.92 1.63 -6.36
N PRO A 77 -10.93 1.51 -7.22
CA PRO A 77 -10.77 1.79 -8.66
C PRO A 77 -10.43 3.25 -8.94
N SER A 78 -10.75 4.14 -8.01
CA SER A 78 -10.40 5.57 -8.11
C SER A 78 -9.15 5.90 -7.30
N SER A 79 -8.28 4.91 -7.05
CA SER A 79 -7.10 5.12 -6.25
C SER A 79 -6.16 6.14 -6.91
N PRO A 80 -5.39 6.88 -6.10
CA PRO A 80 -4.41 7.82 -6.63
C PRO A 80 -3.37 7.12 -7.51
N GLU A 81 -2.90 7.82 -8.51
CA GLU A 81 -1.84 7.31 -9.37
C GLU A 81 -0.51 7.36 -8.64
N VAL A 82 0.21 6.24 -8.66
CA VAL A 82 1.57 6.21 -8.15
C VAL A 82 2.50 6.65 -9.27
N VAL A 83 3.11 7.80 -9.09
CA VAL A 83 4.10 8.30 -10.04
C VAL A 83 5.45 7.70 -9.64
N GLY A 84 6.10 7.06 -10.60
CA GLY A 84 7.31 6.29 -10.35
C GLY A 84 8.56 7.12 -10.07
N ASP A 85 8.46 8.06 -9.18
CA ASP A 85 9.59 8.90 -8.78
C ASP A 85 10.14 8.36 -7.47
N TYR A 86 10.99 7.35 -7.61
CA TYR A 86 11.66 6.78 -6.45
C TYR A 86 12.83 7.67 -6.07
N ARG A 87 12.78 8.20 -4.87
CA ARG A 87 13.91 8.92 -4.33
C ARG A 87 14.47 8.16 -3.14
N THR A 88 15.75 7.88 -3.21
CA THR A 88 16.48 7.54 -2.01
C THR A 88 17.11 8.83 -1.50
N GLU A 89 17.25 8.95 -0.20
CA GLU A 89 17.89 10.13 0.36
C GLU A 89 19.32 10.29 -0.11
N ALA A 90 20.01 9.20 -0.30
CA ALA A 90 21.39 9.23 -0.77
C ALA A 90 21.49 9.64 -2.22
N GLY A 91 20.46 9.40 -3.00
CA GLY A 91 20.43 9.78 -4.40
C GLY A 91 19.79 11.11 -4.66
N GLY A 92 19.31 11.69 -3.62
CA GLY A 92 18.54 12.93 -3.47
C GLY A 92 18.60 13.89 -4.54
#